data_cbf4cd77818821a40c7d366e94e943f6
#
_entry.id   cbf4cd77818821a40c7d366e94e943f6
#
_cell.length_a   1.000
_cell.length_b   1.000
_cell.length_c   1.000
_cell.angle_alpha   90.00
_cell.angle_beta   90.00
_cell.angle_gamma   90.00
#
_symmetry.space_group_name_H-M   'P 1'
#
loop_
_entity.id
_entity.type
_entity.pdbx_description
1 polymer ?
#
loop_
_entity_poly.entity_id
_entity_poly.type
_entity_poly.pdbx_seq_one_letter_code
_entity_poly.pdbx_strand_id
1 'polypeptide(L)'
;MNARHRVITTLRRQVPDRVPKWISFSALLQEKFREWTGHDDPQEYFDLELRKVTAGPTKRKTDFSPFIGKLAEGTPVLHSYGNSSCDEWGVGYEVEPATYYSRRISPMRAFDSPKQVEDYPFPDLGEPYRYLETRRRVEEIQRKGYAALSFQVSTIFEIGWYLRGFEELMMDMVAQPEIAEALFEKITEIRCKEAAQLASAGVDLLALGDDIGMQEGPIMSPSMWRQWLKPRLAKVIESAKSANPDILISYHSDGKADAFVGELIEVGIDVLNPVQPECMDPVEIKRRYGDRLAFWGTIGIQRLMPFGTPQEVRTEVKRMIDTVGEGGGLLISPTHRLQPEVPWENIRAFVDAVEQYGAYGG
;
A
#
# COMPACT_ATOMS: atom_id res chain seq x y z
N MET A 1 0.50 7.15 -26.12
CA MET A 1 -0.37 7.53 -24.96
C MET A 1 0.40 8.45 -24.02
N ASN A 2 -0.28 9.33 -23.22
CA ASN A 2 0.39 9.94 -22.06
C ASN A 2 0.46 8.94 -20.89
N ALA A 3 1.25 9.25 -19.85
CA ALA A 3 1.48 8.36 -18.72
C ALA A 3 0.18 7.97 -17.99
N ARG A 4 -0.73 8.93 -17.73
CA ARG A 4 -2.02 8.67 -17.09
C ARG A 4 -2.89 7.70 -17.90
N HIS A 5 -3.02 7.93 -19.18
CA HIS A 5 -3.82 7.06 -20.06
C HIS A 5 -3.23 5.65 -20.11
N ARG A 6 -1.90 5.54 -20.19
CA ARG A 6 -1.18 4.24 -20.16
C ARG A 6 -1.52 3.45 -18.89
N VAL A 7 -1.42 4.07 -17.71
CA VAL A 7 -1.75 3.43 -16.43
C VAL A 7 -3.20 2.98 -16.40
N ILE A 8 -4.14 3.86 -16.72
CA ILE A 8 -5.58 3.54 -16.67
C ILE A 8 -5.93 2.42 -17.65
N THR A 9 -5.40 2.47 -18.88
CA THR A 9 -5.58 1.41 -19.88
C THR A 9 -5.05 0.07 -19.35
N THR A 10 -3.83 0.08 -18.82
CA THR A 10 -3.22 -1.13 -18.23
C THR A 10 -4.05 -1.68 -17.09
N LEU A 11 -4.41 -0.86 -16.11
CA LEU A 11 -5.11 -1.33 -14.92
C LEU A 11 -6.58 -1.70 -15.21
N ARG A 12 -7.12 -1.29 -16.34
CA ARG A 12 -8.40 -1.77 -16.91
C ARG A 12 -8.20 -3.04 -17.77
N ARG A 13 -7.02 -3.66 -17.73
CA ARG A 13 -6.67 -4.91 -18.45
C ARG A 13 -6.76 -4.77 -19.98
N GLN A 14 -6.50 -3.58 -20.47
CA GLN A 14 -6.37 -3.30 -21.89
C GLN A 14 -4.89 -3.17 -22.26
N VAL A 15 -4.57 -3.34 -23.54
CA VAL A 15 -3.19 -3.24 -24.03
C VAL A 15 -2.82 -1.75 -24.21
N PRO A 16 -1.85 -1.22 -23.47
CA PRO A 16 -1.34 0.13 -23.65
C PRO A 16 -0.27 0.17 -24.77
N ASP A 17 0.32 1.34 -25.02
CA ASP A 17 1.48 1.46 -25.91
C ASP A 17 2.75 0.80 -25.36
N ARG A 18 2.92 0.80 -24.04
CA ARG A 18 3.99 0.10 -23.33
C ARG A 18 3.59 -0.26 -21.90
N VAL A 19 4.28 -1.18 -21.28
CA VAL A 19 4.12 -1.55 -19.87
C VAL A 19 4.50 -0.36 -18.98
N PRO A 20 3.60 0.16 -18.12
CA PRO A 20 3.96 1.18 -17.13
C PRO A 20 4.80 0.58 -16.01
N LYS A 21 5.68 1.42 -15.42
CA LYS A 21 6.61 1.02 -14.36
C LYS A 21 6.37 1.81 -13.07
N TRP A 22 6.71 1.18 -11.96
CA TRP A 22 6.75 1.83 -10.65
C TRP A 22 8.00 1.39 -9.87
N ILE A 23 8.53 2.30 -9.06
CA ILE A 23 9.62 2.02 -8.12
C ILE A 23 9.47 2.94 -6.91
N SER A 24 9.79 2.43 -5.74
CA SER A 24 9.82 3.22 -4.51
C SER A 24 11.00 2.81 -3.64
N PHE A 25 11.50 3.74 -2.86
CA PHE A 25 12.68 3.59 -2.03
C PHE A 25 12.35 3.75 -0.54
N SER A 26 13.08 3.02 0.30
CA SER A 26 13.15 3.33 1.74
C SER A 26 13.87 4.67 1.95
N ALA A 27 13.72 5.27 3.13
CA ALA A 27 14.35 6.56 3.43
C ALA A 27 15.88 6.53 3.23
N LEU A 28 16.54 5.46 3.68
CA LEU A 28 17.98 5.30 3.53
C LEU A 28 18.42 5.12 2.07
N LEU A 29 17.63 4.38 1.26
CA LEU A 29 17.94 4.25 -0.17
C LEU A 29 17.66 5.56 -0.91
N GLN A 30 16.70 6.35 -0.47
CA GLN A 30 16.44 7.69 -0.99
C GLN A 30 17.64 8.64 -0.77
N GLU A 31 18.33 8.52 0.36
CA GLU A 31 19.57 9.27 0.62
C GLU A 31 20.68 8.83 -0.35
N LYS A 32 20.91 7.52 -0.50
CA LYS A 32 21.86 6.98 -1.49
C LYS A 32 21.51 7.38 -2.92
N PHE A 33 20.22 7.35 -3.28
CA PHE A 33 19.76 7.80 -4.60
C PHE A 33 20.16 9.25 -4.88
N ARG A 34 20.00 10.13 -3.89
CA ARG A 34 20.43 11.53 -3.99
C ARG A 34 21.95 11.64 -4.18
N GLU A 35 22.74 10.84 -3.46
CA GLU A 35 24.18 10.80 -3.60
C GLU A 35 24.60 10.32 -5.00
N TRP A 36 23.93 9.29 -5.54
CA TRP A 36 24.27 8.71 -6.85
C TRP A 36 23.87 9.61 -8.03
N THR A 37 22.77 10.33 -7.92
CA THR A 37 22.16 11.03 -9.06
C THR A 37 22.16 12.54 -8.96
N GLY A 38 22.28 13.09 -7.76
CA GLY A 38 22.07 14.52 -7.50
C GLY A 38 20.61 14.95 -7.54
N HIS A 39 19.64 14.01 -7.64
CA HIS A 39 18.20 14.27 -7.71
C HIS A 39 17.49 13.85 -6.43
N ASP A 40 16.41 14.56 -6.08
CA ASP A 40 15.63 14.29 -4.88
C ASP A 40 14.44 13.37 -5.15
N ASP A 41 13.87 13.38 -6.34
CA ASP A 41 12.65 12.65 -6.68
C ASP A 41 12.87 11.53 -7.70
N PRO A 42 12.83 10.25 -7.27
CA PRO A 42 12.91 9.11 -8.19
C PRO A 42 11.77 9.06 -9.21
N GLN A 43 10.57 9.61 -8.86
CA GLN A 43 9.43 9.58 -9.77
C GLN A 43 9.67 10.49 -10.99
N GLU A 44 10.35 11.62 -10.77
CA GLU A 44 10.76 12.52 -11.86
C GLU A 44 11.98 11.97 -12.62
N TYR A 45 12.98 11.49 -11.88
CA TYR A 45 14.24 11.00 -12.47
C TYR A 45 14.02 9.81 -13.42
N PHE A 46 13.16 8.87 -13.07
CA PHE A 46 12.85 7.68 -13.87
C PHE A 46 11.62 7.85 -14.76
N ASP A 47 11.02 9.04 -14.82
CA ASP A 47 9.77 9.34 -15.53
C ASP A 47 8.70 8.28 -15.27
N LEU A 48 8.42 8.03 -13.98
CA LEU A 48 7.40 7.05 -13.57
C LEU A 48 6.01 7.56 -13.96
N GLU A 49 5.10 6.66 -14.31
CA GLU A 49 3.76 7.03 -14.79
C GLU A 49 2.81 7.48 -13.67
N LEU A 50 3.07 7.09 -12.43
CA LEU A 50 2.28 7.45 -11.26
C LEU A 50 2.95 8.58 -10.46
N ARG A 51 2.13 9.41 -9.84
CA ARG A 51 2.56 10.45 -8.89
C ARG A 51 1.77 10.32 -7.60
N LYS A 52 2.49 10.25 -6.47
CA LYS A 52 1.89 10.09 -5.16
C LYS A 52 1.27 11.40 -4.66
N VAL A 53 0.06 11.29 -4.09
CA VAL A 53 -0.61 12.34 -3.32
C VAL A 53 -0.99 11.81 -1.94
N THR A 54 -1.08 12.72 -0.97
CA THR A 54 -1.46 12.40 0.41
C THR A 54 -2.47 13.42 0.92
N ALA A 55 -3.31 13.00 1.87
CA ALA A 55 -4.14 13.95 2.64
C ALA A 55 -3.26 14.84 3.53
N GLY A 56 -3.72 16.03 3.81
CA GLY A 56 -3.10 16.92 4.79
C GLY A 56 -3.26 16.37 6.22
N PRO A 57 -2.46 16.85 7.20
CA PRO A 57 -2.54 16.39 8.59
C PRO A 57 -3.84 16.84 9.27
N THR A 58 -4.23 16.15 10.34
CA THR A 58 -5.30 16.59 11.23
C THR A 58 -4.91 17.89 11.94
N LYS A 59 -5.88 18.81 12.12
CA LYS A 59 -5.67 20.03 12.91
C LYS A 59 -5.78 19.76 14.40
N ARG A 60 -6.58 18.77 14.79
CA ARG A 60 -6.75 18.36 16.18
C ARG A 60 -5.47 17.69 16.66
N LYS A 61 -4.86 18.26 17.69
CA LYS A 61 -3.77 17.61 18.43
C LYS A 61 -4.37 16.88 19.61
N THR A 62 -4.34 15.55 19.56
CA THR A 62 -4.81 14.67 20.65
C THR A 62 -3.61 14.30 21.51
N ASP A 63 -3.77 14.38 22.84
CA ASP A 63 -2.79 13.86 23.77
C ASP A 63 -3.05 12.35 23.97
N PHE A 64 -2.16 11.53 23.46
CA PHE A 64 -2.21 10.07 23.61
C PHE A 64 -1.37 9.55 24.77
N SER A 65 -0.71 10.42 25.54
CA SER A 65 0.13 10.00 26.69
C SER A 65 -0.60 9.14 27.74
N PRO A 66 -1.92 9.29 27.97
CA PRO A 66 -2.67 8.40 28.86
C PRO A 66 -2.71 6.93 28.37
N PHE A 67 -2.54 6.70 27.07
CA PHE A 67 -2.68 5.38 26.45
C PHE A 67 -1.33 4.70 26.17
N ILE A 68 -0.32 5.47 25.79
CA ILE A 68 1.00 4.94 25.39
C ILE A 68 2.09 5.19 26.44
N GLY A 69 1.77 5.88 27.52
CA GLY A 69 2.75 6.31 28.52
C GLY A 69 3.63 7.46 28.00
N LYS A 70 4.54 7.94 28.87
CA LYS A 70 5.57 8.86 28.45
C LYS A 70 6.65 8.08 27.73
N LEU A 71 6.83 8.32 26.45
CA LEU A 71 7.99 7.82 25.73
C LEU A 71 9.27 8.39 26.35
N ALA A 72 10.34 7.59 26.39
CA ALA A 72 11.62 8.02 26.96
C ALA A 72 12.11 9.29 26.26
N GLU A 73 12.67 10.22 27.02
CA GLU A 73 13.25 11.44 26.49
C GLU A 73 14.38 11.07 25.50
N GLY A 74 14.31 11.57 24.26
CA GLY A 74 15.25 11.22 23.20
C GLY A 74 14.86 10.01 22.35
N THR A 75 13.66 9.41 22.53
CA THR A 75 13.15 8.40 21.60
C THR A 75 13.08 8.99 20.18
N PRO A 76 13.81 8.43 19.20
CA PRO A 76 13.78 8.95 17.84
C PRO A 76 12.37 8.82 17.26
N VAL A 77 11.87 9.88 16.67
CA VAL A 77 10.56 9.92 16.04
C VAL A 77 10.72 9.60 14.56
N LEU A 78 9.84 8.78 14.02
CA LEU A 78 9.79 8.57 12.57
C LEU A 78 9.49 9.90 11.88
N HIS A 79 10.41 10.38 11.07
CA HIS A 79 10.29 11.66 10.35
C HIS A 79 9.04 11.78 9.47
N SER A 80 8.37 10.68 9.14
CA SER A 80 7.13 10.66 8.36
C SER A 80 5.92 11.27 9.05
N TYR A 81 5.97 11.46 10.37
CA TYR A 81 4.86 11.99 11.18
C TYR A 81 5.20 13.28 11.94
N GLY A 82 6.29 13.94 11.60
CA GLY A 82 6.78 15.14 12.28
C GLY A 82 7.43 14.83 13.64
N ASN A 83 7.43 15.82 14.54
CA ASN A 83 8.04 15.69 15.88
C ASN A 83 7.13 15.02 16.92
N SER A 84 6.12 14.26 16.51
CA SER A 84 5.23 13.60 17.45
C SER A 84 5.72 12.20 17.79
N SER A 85 5.58 11.79 19.03
CA SER A 85 5.92 10.46 19.53
C SER A 85 4.95 9.37 19.09
N CYS A 86 3.88 9.73 18.36
CA CYS A 86 2.87 8.83 17.85
C CYS A 86 2.28 9.39 16.55
N ASP A 87 1.59 8.52 15.79
CA ASP A 87 0.84 8.91 14.60
C ASP A 87 -0.54 9.50 14.93
N GLU A 88 -1.32 9.82 13.89
CA GLU A 88 -2.68 10.37 14.06
C GLU A 88 -3.65 9.41 14.76
N TRP A 89 -3.36 8.10 14.73
CA TRP A 89 -4.15 7.06 15.42
C TRP A 89 -3.76 6.89 16.89
N GLY A 90 -2.66 7.52 17.33
CA GLY A 90 -2.13 7.37 18.67
C GLY A 90 -1.19 6.17 18.84
N VAL A 91 -0.82 5.50 17.74
CA VAL A 91 0.20 4.43 17.78
C VAL A 91 1.56 5.06 18.03
N GLY A 92 2.23 4.66 19.10
CA GLY A 92 3.58 5.11 19.40
C GLY A 92 4.63 4.32 18.63
N TYR A 93 5.80 4.96 18.43
CA TYR A 93 6.92 4.34 17.73
C TYR A 93 8.22 4.58 18.51
N GLU A 94 8.92 3.49 18.83
CA GLU A 94 10.29 3.51 19.34
C GLU A 94 11.22 3.03 18.23
N VAL A 95 12.14 3.87 17.78
CA VAL A 95 13.15 3.48 16.79
C VAL A 95 14.32 2.82 17.51
N GLU A 96 14.65 1.61 17.10
CA GLU A 96 15.86 0.93 17.55
C GLU A 96 17.05 1.44 16.72
N PRO A 97 18.01 2.15 17.33
CA PRO A 97 19.09 2.81 16.58
C PRO A 97 19.95 1.85 15.75
N ALA A 98 20.06 0.57 16.18
CA ALA A 98 20.92 -0.42 15.54
C ALA A 98 20.30 -1.05 14.28
N THR A 99 18.97 -1.12 14.17
CA THR A 99 18.28 -1.90 13.13
C THR A 99 17.42 -1.05 12.21
N TYR A 100 17.17 0.21 12.56
CA TYR A 100 16.20 1.10 11.90
C TYR A 100 14.75 0.57 11.90
N TYR A 101 14.48 -0.53 12.59
CA TYR A 101 13.12 -1.00 12.85
C TYR A 101 12.51 -0.19 13.99
N SER A 102 11.24 0.11 13.87
CA SER A 102 10.48 0.74 14.94
C SER A 102 9.64 -0.31 15.65
N ARG A 103 9.76 -0.35 16.97
CA ARG A 103 8.80 -1.04 17.82
C ARG A 103 7.54 -0.18 17.94
N ARG A 104 6.38 -0.78 17.68
CA ARG A 104 5.10 -0.10 17.89
C ARG A 104 4.66 -0.22 19.35
N ILE A 105 4.07 0.86 19.85
CA ILE A 105 3.41 0.91 21.15
C ILE A 105 1.93 1.02 20.89
N SER A 106 1.21 -0.06 21.17
CA SER A 106 -0.22 -0.18 20.92
C SER A 106 -1.02 0.50 22.04
N PRO A 107 -1.77 1.58 21.76
CA PRO A 107 -2.44 2.37 22.79
C PRO A 107 -3.59 1.62 23.47
N MET A 108 -4.16 0.62 22.83
CA MET A 108 -5.30 -0.15 23.34
C MET A 108 -4.90 -1.54 23.89
N ARG A 109 -3.60 -1.79 24.08
CA ARG A 109 -3.11 -3.11 24.48
C ARG A 109 -3.77 -3.64 25.77
N ALA A 110 -4.04 -2.75 26.71
CA ALA A 110 -4.62 -3.08 28.01
C ALA A 110 -6.16 -2.96 28.08
N PHE A 111 -6.84 -2.69 26.96
CA PHE A 111 -8.31 -2.55 26.96
C PHE A 111 -8.97 -3.91 27.21
N ASP A 112 -10.03 -3.92 28.01
CA ASP A 112 -10.76 -5.13 28.41
C ASP A 112 -12.28 -5.03 28.15
N SER A 113 -12.73 -3.95 27.50
CA SER A 113 -14.14 -3.74 27.19
C SER A 113 -14.35 -2.92 25.92
N PRO A 114 -15.48 -3.14 25.21
CA PRO A 114 -15.86 -2.31 24.05
C PRO A 114 -15.99 -0.83 24.39
N LYS A 115 -16.42 -0.51 25.61
CA LYS A 115 -16.58 0.86 26.08
C LYS A 115 -15.28 1.65 26.03
N GLN A 116 -14.15 1.05 26.38
CA GLN A 116 -12.84 1.70 26.28
C GLN A 116 -12.45 1.99 24.82
N VAL A 117 -12.83 1.11 23.88
CA VAL A 117 -12.64 1.35 22.44
C VAL A 117 -13.51 2.53 21.99
N GLU A 118 -14.80 2.58 22.39
CA GLU A 118 -15.71 3.68 22.04
C GLU A 118 -15.24 5.03 22.58
N ASP A 119 -14.69 5.07 23.79
CA ASP A 119 -14.19 6.28 24.45
C ASP A 119 -12.82 6.74 23.95
N TYR A 120 -12.14 5.93 23.11
CA TYR A 120 -10.83 6.29 22.55
C TYR A 120 -10.94 7.46 21.56
N PRO A 121 -10.03 8.44 21.64
CA PRO A 121 -10.10 9.65 20.82
C PRO A 121 -9.57 9.42 19.39
N PHE A 122 -10.25 8.57 18.62
CA PHE A 122 -9.91 8.30 17.21
C PHE A 122 -9.76 9.57 16.36
N PRO A 123 -8.91 9.53 15.32
CA PRO A 123 -8.76 10.65 14.41
C PRO A 123 -9.99 10.82 13.52
N ASP A 124 -10.33 12.07 13.18
CA ASP A 124 -11.28 12.32 12.09
C ASP A 124 -10.51 12.53 10.78
N LEU A 125 -10.31 11.43 10.06
CA LEU A 125 -9.62 11.45 8.77
C LEU A 125 -10.52 11.90 7.61
N GLY A 126 -11.84 12.01 7.83
CA GLY A 126 -12.82 12.44 6.84
C GLY A 126 -12.96 13.96 6.67
N GLU A 127 -12.27 14.75 7.45
CA GLU A 127 -12.36 16.21 7.46
C GLU A 127 -12.02 16.84 6.09
N PRO A 128 -12.94 17.57 5.43
CA PRO A 128 -12.75 18.03 4.04
C PRO A 128 -11.52 18.90 3.80
N TYR A 129 -11.10 19.72 4.79
CA TYR A 129 -9.94 20.60 4.64
C TYR A 129 -8.64 19.83 4.37
N ARG A 130 -8.53 18.58 4.81
CA ARG A 130 -7.36 17.71 4.60
C ARG A 130 -7.11 17.44 3.12
N TYR A 131 -8.15 17.51 2.29
CA TYR A 131 -8.13 17.12 0.89
C TYR A 131 -8.10 18.29 -0.10
N LEU A 132 -8.07 19.52 0.38
CA LEU A 132 -8.03 20.71 -0.49
C LEU A 132 -6.73 20.75 -1.31
N GLU A 133 -5.60 20.56 -0.64
CA GLU A 133 -4.30 20.51 -1.33
C GLU A 133 -4.16 19.22 -2.16
N THR A 134 -4.69 18.08 -1.67
CA THR A 134 -4.72 16.83 -2.43
C THR A 134 -5.42 17.02 -3.77
N ARG A 135 -6.60 17.64 -3.79
CA ARG A 135 -7.35 17.93 -5.01
C ARG A 135 -6.53 18.79 -5.98
N ARG A 136 -5.95 19.89 -5.50
CA ARG A 136 -5.10 20.77 -6.31
C ARG A 136 -3.91 20.01 -6.93
N ARG A 137 -3.26 19.15 -6.15
CA ARG A 137 -2.14 18.32 -6.62
C ARG A 137 -2.58 17.28 -7.63
N VAL A 138 -3.72 16.63 -7.43
CA VAL A 138 -4.32 15.69 -8.41
C VAL A 138 -4.55 16.38 -9.75
N GLU A 139 -5.20 17.55 -9.75
CA GLU A 139 -5.46 18.33 -10.98
C GLU A 139 -4.15 18.73 -11.70
N GLU A 140 -3.11 19.11 -10.94
CA GLU A 140 -1.79 19.43 -11.50
C GLU A 140 -1.13 18.21 -12.15
N ILE A 141 -1.14 17.06 -11.44
CA ILE A 141 -0.56 15.78 -11.89
C ILE A 141 -1.24 15.34 -13.19
N GLN A 142 -2.57 15.34 -13.21
CA GLN A 142 -3.37 14.91 -14.35
C GLN A 142 -3.20 15.85 -15.55
N ARG A 143 -3.11 17.17 -15.33
CA ARG A 143 -2.83 18.15 -16.39
C ARG A 143 -1.45 17.94 -17.02
N LYS A 144 -0.46 17.46 -16.25
CA LYS A 144 0.86 17.07 -16.76
C LYS A 144 0.85 15.69 -17.44
N GLY A 145 -0.29 14.99 -17.45
CA GLY A 145 -0.47 13.69 -18.11
C GLY A 145 -0.05 12.47 -17.28
N TYR A 146 0.16 12.63 -15.98
CA TYR A 146 0.47 11.53 -15.04
C TYR A 146 -0.77 11.06 -14.29
N ALA A 147 -0.74 9.81 -13.77
CA ALA A 147 -1.81 9.29 -12.93
C ALA A 147 -1.56 9.60 -11.44
N ALA A 148 -2.61 9.99 -10.73
CA ALA A 148 -2.56 10.30 -9.31
C ALA A 148 -2.81 9.04 -8.47
N LEU A 149 -1.88 8.72 -7.57
CA LEU A 149 -1.92 7.57 -6.66
C LEU A 149 -2.01 8.03 -5.22
N SER A 150 -2.94 7.47 -4.45
CA SER A 150 -2.96 7.62 -2.99
C SER A 150 -2.92 6.28 -2.28
N PHE A 151 -2.27 6.25 -1.11
CA PHE A 151 -2.15 5.07 -0.27
C PHE A 151 -3.02 5.20 0.97
N GLN A 152 -3.88 4.21 1.18
CA GLN A 152 -4.63 3.96 2.41
C GLN A 152 -4.35 2.52 2.89
N VAL A 153 -3.12 2.04 2.64
CA VAL A 153 -2.63 0.74 3.15
C VAL A 153 -2.63 0.72 4.67
N SER A 154 -2.62 -0.46 5.28
CA SER A 154 -3.04 -0.67 6.67
C SER A 154 -4.50 -0.23 6.83
N THR A 155 -5.37 -0.82 6.00
CA THR A 155 -6.74 -0.33 5.85
C THR A 155 -7.59 -0.65 7.08
N ILE A 156 -7.64 -1.90 7.51
CA ILE A 156 -8.51 -2.36 8.62
C ILE A 156 -7.74 -3.23 9.60
N PHE A 157 -7.21 -4.37 9.15
CA PHE A 157 -6.58 -5.37 10.00
C PHE A 157 -5.28 -4.86 10.61
N GLU A 158 -4.41 -4.30 9.78
CA GLU A 158 -3.12 -3.81 10.27
C GLU A 158 -3.28 -2.63 11.22
N ILE A 159 -4.15 -1.65 10.91
CA ILE A 159 -4.40 -0.56 11.84
C ILE A 159 -5.06 -1.07 13.12
N GLY A 160 -5.89 -2.11 13.02
CA GLY A 160 -6.48 -2.79 14.18
C GLY A 160 -5.40 -3.35 15.10
N TRP A 161 -4.43 -4.10 14.57
CA TRP A 161 -3.37 -4.66 15.42
C TRP A 161 -2.27 -3.63 15.78
N TYR A 162 -2.10 -2.54 15.04
CA TYR A 162 -1.26 -1.43 15.49
C TYR A 162 -1.84 -0.77 16.74
N LEU A 163 -3.16 -0.63 16.78
CA LEU A 163 -3.86 -0.05 17.95
C LEU A 163 -3.94 -1.03 19.12
N ARG A 164 -4.30 -2.28 18.88
CA ARG A 164 -4.62 -3.27 19.91
C ARG A 164 -3.42 -4.08 20.37
N GLY A 165 -2.46 -4.34 19.49
CA GLY A 165 -1.47 -5.40 19.58
C GLY A 165 -1.88 -6.60 18.73
N PHE A 166 -0.92 -7.25 18.06
CA PHE A 166 -1.22 -8.35 17.15
C PHE A 166 -1.84 -9.56 17.88
N GLU A 167 -1.19 -9.99 18.96
CA GLU A 167 -1.67 -11.15 19.74
C GLU A 167 -3.03 -10.87 20.38
N GLU A 168 -3.17 -9.69 20.99
CA GLU A 168 -4.40 -9.26 21.65
C GLU A 168 -5.57 -9.20 20.66
N LEU A 169 -5.35 -8.61 19.46
CA LEU A 169 -6.41 -8.57 18.45
C LEU A 169 -6.81 -9.96 17.95
N MET A 170 -5.84 -10.83 17.69
CA MET A 170 -6.13 -12.21 17.26
C MET A 170 -6.89 -13.00 18.33
N MET A 171 -6.57 -12.77 19.60
CA MET A 171 -7.31 -13.36 20.73
C MET A 171 -8.72 -12.79 20.84
N ASP A 172 -8.91 -11.48 20.70
CA ASP A 172 -10.21 -10.84 20.72
C ASP A 172 -11.12 -11.37 19.62
N MET A 173 -10.62 -11.53 18.39
CA MET A 173 -11.40 -12.07 17.27
C MET A 173 -12.01 -13.46 17.55
N VAL A 174 -11.49 -14.19 18.55
CA VAL A 174 -11.93 -15.55 18.91
C VAL A 174 -12.62 -15.58 20.26
N ALA A 175 -12.05 -14.91 21.27
CA ALA A 175 -12.43 -15.05 22.67
C ALA A 175 -13.23 -13.85 23.24
N GLN A 176 -13.08 -12.67 22.64
CA GLN A 176 -13.74 -11.43 23.06
C GLN A 176 -14.23 -10.65 21.83
N PRO A 177 -15.10 -11.26 21.00
CA PRO A 177 -15.46 -10.72 19.68
C PRO A 177 -16.08 -9.32 19.73
N GLU A 178 -16.69 -8.94 20.85
CA GLU A 178 -17.28 -7.61 21.05
C GLU A 178 -16.23 -6.47 21.06
N ILE A 179 -15.00 -6.73 21.53
CA ILE A 179 -13.91 -5.76 21.51
C ILE A 179 -13.38 -5.60 20.07
N ALA A 180 -13.13 -6.74 19.39
CA ALA A 180 -12.70 -6.74 18.00
C ALA A 180 -13.75 -6.08 17.07
N GLU A 181 -15.03 -6.34 17.31
CA GLU A 181 -16.15 -5.75 16.56
C GLU A 181 -16.16 -4.23 16.71
N ALA A 182 -16.14 -3.72 17.96
CA ALA A 182 -16.13 -2.29 18.25
C ALA A 182 -14.94 -1.59 17.57
N LEU A 183 -13.74 -2.20 17.62
CA LEU A 183 -12.53 -1.66 17.02
C LEU A 183 -12.64 -1.64 15.49
N PHE A 184 -12.98 -2.75 14.86
CA PHE A 184 -13.06 -2.85 13.42
C PHE A 184 -14.16 -1.97 12.81
N GLU A 185 -15.34 -1.86 13.46
CA GLU A 185 -16.40 -0.96 12.98
C GLU A 185 -15.94 0.50 13.02
N LYS A 186 -15.25 0.90 14.10
CA LYS A 186 -14.74 2.27 14.22
C LYS A 186 -13.67 2.60 13.16
N ILE A 187 -12.73 1.67 12.95
CA ILE A 187 -11.73 1.82 11.89
C ILE A 187 -12.41 1.91 10.51
N THR A 188 -13.38 1.02 10.25
CA THR A 188 -14.12 0.99 8.98
C THR A 188 -14.84 2.31 8.72
N GLU A 189 -15.54 2.87 9.71
CA GLU A 189 -16.20 4.17 9.59
C GLU A 189 -15.25 5.27 9.15
N ILE A 190 -14.07 5.34 9.78
CA ILE A 190 -13.04 6.34 9.50
C ILE A 190 -12.46 6.14 8.10
N ARG A 191 -12.16 4.88 7.73
CA ARG A 191 -11.59 4.54 6.42
C ARG A 191 -12.57 4.77 5.26
N CYS A 192 -13.87 4.54 5.47
CA CYS A 192 -14.90 4.88 4.50
C CYS A 192 -14.92 6.38 4.19
N LYS A 193 -14.88 7.23 5.22
CA LYS A 193 -14.85 8.69 5.07
C LYS A 193 -13.59 9.14 4.32
N GLU A 194 -12.43 8.63 4.70
CA GLU A 194 -11.15 8.94 4.06
C GLU A 194 -11.13 8.50 2.59
N ALA A 195 -11.58 7.27 2.29
CA ALA A 195 -11.65 6.73 0.93
C ALA A 195 -12.57 7.57 0.03
N ALA A 196 -13.74 7.97 0.53
CA ALA A 196 -14.67 8.84 -0.19
C ALA A 196 -14.06 10.21 -0.49
N GLN A 197 -13.32 10.80 0.45
CA GLN A 197 -12.66 12.08 0.25
C GLN A 197 -11.53 12.01 -0.79
N LEU A 198 -10.69 10.96 -0.75
CA LEU A 198 -9.64 10.74 -1.73
C LEU A 198 -10.22 10.52 -3.14
N ALA A 199 -11.28 9.73 -3.24
CA ALA A 199 -12.02 9.51 -4.49
C ALA A 199 -12.62 10.81 -5.02
N SER A 200 -13.27 11.63 -4.16
CA SER A 200 -13.82 12.94 -4.50
C SER A 200 -12.74 13.96 -4.89
N ALA A 201 -11.50 13.78 -4.41
CA ALA A 201 -10.36 14.61 -4.82
C ALA A 201 -9.86 14.26 -6.24
N GLY A 202 -10.39 13.20 -6.87
CA GLY A 202 -10.08 12.81 -8.24
C GLY A 202 -8.88 11.89 -8.40
N VAL A 203 -8.46 11.19 -7.33
CA VAL A 203 -7.38 10.20 -7.39
C VAL A 203 -7.73 9.11 -8.41
N ASP A 204 -6.75 8.71 -9.25
CA ASP A 204 -6.95 7.68 -10.28
C ASP A 204 -6.84 6.27 -9.71
N LEU A 205 -5.91 6.06 -8.77
CA LEU A 205 -5.65 4.78 -8.12
C LEU A 205 -5.57 4.96 -6.61
N LEU A 206 -6.47 4.32 -5.88
CA LEU A 206 -6.44 4.22 -4.42
C LEU A 206 -5.88 2.86 -4.01
N ALA A 207 -4.74 2.85 -3.37
CA ALA A 207 -4.11 1.64 -2.85
C ALA A 207 -4.60 1.39 -1.41
N LEU A 208 -5.48 0.42 -1.26
CA LEU A 208 -5.88 -0.18 0.00
C LEU A 208 -4.96 -1.36 0.32
N GLY A 209 -5.08 -1.94 1.51
CA GLY A 209 -4.40 -3.21 1.83
C GLY A 209 -4.20 -3.42 3.30
N ASP A 210 -4.08 -4.67 3.62
CA ASP A 210 -3.63 -5.23 4.88
C ASP A 210 -2.81 -6.47 4.57
N ASP A 211 -1.72 -6.69 5.28
CA ASP A 211 -0.97 -7.94 5.14
C ASP A 211 -1.77 -9.09 5.73
N ILE A 212 -2.31 -9.92 4.83
CA ILE A 212 -3.10 -11.12 5.14
C ILE A 212 -2.38 -12.41 4.78
N GLY A 213 -1.19 -12.30 4.18
CA GLY A 213 -0.27 -13.39 3.85
C GLY A 213 0.97 -13.39 4.74
N MET A 214 1.51 -14.59 4.98
CA MET A 214 2.86 -14.83 5.47
C MET A 214 3.70 -15.45 4.36
N GLN A 215 4.96 -15.81 4.62
CA GLN A 215 5.84 -16.39 3.60
C GLN A 215 5.26 -17.67 2.98
N GLU A 216 4.64 -18.54 3.77
CA GLU A 216 4.21 -19.88 3.34
C GLU A 216 2.68 -20.08 3.32
N GLY A 217 1.92 -19.14 3.86
CA GLY A 217 0.46 -19.27 3.95
C GLY A 217 -0.24 -18.02 4.45
N PRO A 218 -1.57 -18.06 4.59
CA PRO A 218 -2.33 -16.93 5.11
C PRO A 218 -2.10 -16.70 6.61
N ILE A 219 -2.22 -15.44 7.06
CA ILE A 219 -2.08 -15.07 8.48
C ILE A 219 -3.29 -15.49 9.32
N MET A 220 -4.42 -15.68 8.69
CA MET A 220 -5.68 -16.15 9.29
C MET A 220 -6.42 -17.08 8.33
N SER A 221 -7.36 -17.88 8.86
CA SER A 221 -8.19 -18.73 8.02
C SER A 221 -9.09 -17.92 7.07
N PRO A 222 -9.45 -18.46 5.88
CA PRO A 222 -10.41 -17.80 4.99
C PRO A 222 -11.76 -17.52 5.67
N SER A 223 -12.21 -18.36 6.61
CA SER A 223 -13.43 -18.14 7.36
C SER A 223 -13.34 -16.91 8.28
N MET A 224 -12.21 -16.74 8.98
CA MET A 224 -11.97 -15.53 9.79
C MET A 224 -11.93 -14.28 8.93
N TRP A 225 -11.24 -14.33 7.79
CA TRP A 225 -11.17 -13.21 6.87
C TRP A 225 -12.57 -12.83 6.34
N ARG A 226 -13.40 -13.80 5.95
CA ARG A 226 -14.82 -13.57 5.54
C ARG A 226 -15.66 -12.95 6.63
N GLN A 227 -15.48 -13.36 7.86
CA GLN A 227 -16.22 -12.85 8.99
C GLN A 227 -15.81 -11.41 9.36
N TRP A 228 -14.50 -11.17 9.44
CA TRP A 228 -13.97 -9.96 10.04
C TRP A 228 -13.61 -8.87 9.04
N LEU A 229 -13.00 -9.22 7.91
CA LEU A 229 -12.39 -8.22 7.03
C LEU A 229 -13.17 -8.00 5.73
N LYS A 230 -13.66 -9.06 5.09
CA LYS A 230 -14.35 -8.97 3.78
C LYS A 230 -15.50 -7.95 3.77
N PRO A 231 -16.48 -7.98 4.69
CA PRO A 231 -17.61 -7.04 4.66
C PRO A 231 -17.19 -5.60 4.93
N ARG A 232 -16.14 -5.39 5.72
CA ARG A 232 -15.58 -4.07 6.03
C ARG A 232 -14.81 -3.48 4.87
N LEU A 233 -13.97 -4.29 4.23
CA LEU A 233 -13.27 -3.90 3.02
C LEU A 233 -14.24 -3.53 1.90
N ALA A 234 -15.33 -4.31 1.73
CA ALA A 234 -16.40 -3.99 0.78
C ALA A 234 -17.01 -2.61 1.04
N LYS A 235 -17.31 -2.25 2.30
CA LYS A 235 -17.83 -0.92 2.68
C LYS A 235 -16.86 0.21 2.30
N VAL A 236 -15.54 0.03 2.52
CA VAL A 236 -14.53 1.03 2.18
C VAL A 236 -14.46 1.22 0.66
N ILE A 237 -14.44 0.13 -0.11
CA ILE A 237 -14.43 0.17 -1.58
C ILE A 237 -15.71 0.82 -2.12
N GLU A 238 -16.87 0.45 -1.60
CA GLU A 238 -18.16 1.04 -1.98
C GLU A 238 -18.17 2.55 -1.72
N SER A 239 -17.65 3.01 -0.57
CA SER A 239 -17.54 4.43 -0.25
C SER A 239 -16.67 5.20 -1.25
N ALA A 240 -15.55 4.62 -1.68
CA ALA A 240 -14.69 5.22 -2.70
C ALA A 240 -15.39 5.25 -4.08
N LYS A 241 -15.93 4.12 -4.53
CA LYS A 241 -16.57 3.98 -5.86
C LYS A 241 -17.89 4.76 -5.95
N SER A 242 -18.61 4.94 -4.85
CA SER A 242 -19.79 5.83 -4.80
C SER A 242 -19.43 7.30 -4.96
N ALA A 243 -18.28 7.73 -4.45
CA ALA A 243 -17.78 9.10 -4.58
C ALA A 243 -17.14 9.38 -5.96
N ASN A 244 -16.50 8.35 -6.55
CA ASN A 244 -15.94 8.39 -7.90
C ASN A 244 -16.03 6.99 -8.54
N PRO A 245 -16.99 6.73 -9.43
CA PRO A 245 -17.17 5.42 -10.08
C PRO A 245 -15.98 4.99 -10.95
N ASP A 246 -15.16 5.91 -11.39
CA ASP A 246 -14.00 5.63 -12.26
C ASP A 246 -12.71 5.31 -11.50
N ILE A 247 -12.71 5.47 -10.16
CA ILE A 247 -11.53 5.18 -9.34
C ILE A 247 -11.14 3.71 -9.42
N LEU A 248 -9.85 3.45 -9.60
CA LEU A 248 -9.30 2.11 -9.54
C LEU A 248 -8.84 1.81 -8.12
N ILE A 249 -9.10 0.59 -7.66
CA ILE A 249 -8.74 0.14 -6.31
C ILE A 249 -7.69 -0.97 -6.42
N SER A 250 -6.51 -0.75 -5.85
CA SER A 250 -5.56 -1.83 -5.62
C SER A 250 -5.64 -2.33 -4.19
N TYR A 251 -5.30 -3.60 -3.99
CA TYR A 251 -5.15 -4.19 -2.66
C TYR A 251 -3.72 -4.69 -2.47
N HIS A 252 -3.07 -4.18 -1.44
CA HIS A 252 -1.73 -4.57 -1.03
C HIS A 252 -1.79 -5.64 0.04
N SER A 253 -1.06 -6.74 -0.18
CA SER A 253 -0.72 -7.71 0.85
C SER A 253 0.59 -8.37 0.48
N ASP A 254 1.59 -8.21 1.28
CA ASP A 254 2.80 -9.02 1.16
C ASP A 254 2.51 -10.49 1.50
N GLY A 255 3.41 -11.38 1.09
CA GLY A 255 3.33 -12.79 1.38
C GLY A 255 2.35 -13.58 0.50
N LYS A 256 1.96 -14.75 1.00
CA LYS A 256 1.11 -15.70 0.29
C LYS A 256 -0.37 -15.43 0.54
N ALA A 257 -0.96 -14.54 -0.27
CA ALA A 257 -2.35 -14.14 -0.19
C ALA A 257 -3.27 -14.80 -1.23
N ASP A 258 -2.79 -15.79 -1.98
CA ASP A 258 -3.50 -16.44 -3.10
C ASP A 258 -4.86 -17.04 -2.71
N ALA A 259 -5.01 -17.49 -1.46
CA ALA A 259 -6.27 -18.00 -0.93
C ALA A 259 -7.42 -16.98 -0.94
N PHE A 260 -7.10 -15.69 -0.94
CA PHE A 260 -8.08 -14.61 -0.85
C PHE A 260 -8.36 -13.90 -2.19
N VAL A 261 -7.56 -14.15 -3.24
CA VAL A 261 -7.64 -13.39 -4.49
C VAL A 261 -9.03 -13.41 -5.12
N GLY A 262 -9.70 -14.57 -5.13
CA GLY A 262 -11.06 -14.68 -5.65
C GLY A 262 -12.06 -13.80 -4.89
N GLU A 263 -11.92 -13.71 -3.58
CA GLU A 263 -12.81 -12.92 -2.71
C GLU A 263 -12.48 -11.43 -2.71
N LEU A 264 -11.20 -11.09 -2.95
CA LEU A 264 -10.78 -9.71 -3.19
C LEU A 264 -11.43 -9.15 -4.47
N ILE A 265 -11.54 -9.97 -5.53
CA ILE A 265 -12.28 -9.62 -6.74
C ILE A 265 -13.77 -9.37 -6.43
N GLU A 266 -14.40 -10.25 -5.64
CA GLU A 266 -15.82 -10.13 -5.28
C GLU A 266 -16.14 -8.82 -4.53
N VAL A 267 -15.23 -8.31 -3.72
CA VAL A 267 -15.42 -7.03 -3.02
C VAL A 267 -15.07 -5.81 -3.86
N GLY A 268 -14.60 -6.01 -5.10
CA GLY A 268 -14.43 -4.92 -6.07
C GLY A 268 -13.01 -4.38 -6.23
N ILE A 269 -11.98 -5.18 -5.90
CA ILE A 269 -10.58 -4.87 -6.19
C ILE A 269 -10.33 -4.96 -7.69
N ASP A 270 -9.65 -3.98 -8.25
CA ASP A 270 -9.27 -3.91 -9.67
C ASP A 270 -7.83 -4.38 -9.91
N VAL A 271 -6.94 -4.24 -8.90
CA VAL A 271 -5.51 -4.47 -9.02
C VAL A 271 -4.97 -5.23 -7.79
N LEU A 272 -4.27 -6.33 -8.01
CA LEU A 272 -3.54 -7.04 -6.94
C LEU A 272 -2.12 -6.50 -6.83
N ASN A 273 -1.69 -6.16 -5.62
CA ASN A 273 -0.36 -5.64 -5.28
C ASN A 273 0.15 -6.22 -3.95
N PRO A 274 1.38 -6.71 -3.91
CA PRO A 274 2.12 -7.23 -5.04
C PRO A 274 1.69 -8.65 -5.40
N VAL A 275 2.16 -9.16 -6.53
CA VAL A 275 2.25 -10.61 -6.72
C VAL A 275 3.71 -11.00 -6.45
N GLN A 276 3.99 -11.35 -5.19
CA GLN A 276 5.34 -11.57 -4.71
C GLN A 276 5.85 -12.95 -5.18
N PRO A 277 6.86 -13.01 -6.08
CA PRO A 277 7.28 -14.27 -6.71
C PRO A 277 7.89 -15.27 -5.72
N GLU A 278 8.40 -14.80 -4.58
CA GLU A 278 8.90 -15.68 -3.52
C GLU A 278 7.79 -16.41 -2.74
N CYS A 279 6.52 -15.96 -2.89
CA CYS A 279 5.36 -16.50 -2.17
C CYS A 279 4.28 -17.04 -3.11
N MET A 280 4.13 -16.46 -4.31
CA MET A 280 3.09 -16.80 -5.29
C MET A 280 3.70 -16.79 -6.69
N ASP A 281 3.33 -17.74 -7.57
CA ASP A 281 3.75 -17.70 -8.96
C ASP A 281 2.94 -16.65 -9.75
N PRO A 282 3.56 -15.55 -10.24
CA PRO A 282 2.86 -14.50 -10.95
C PRO A 282 2.20 -14.97 -12.25
N VAL A 283 2.80 -15.96 -12.93
CA VAL A 283 2.24 -16.51 -14.18
C VAL A 283 0.98 -17.31 -13.89
N GLU A 284 0.99 -18.13 -12.83
CA GLU A 284 -0.19 -18.87 -12.42
C GLU A 284 -1.32 -17.95 -11.94
N ILE A 285 -1.00 -16.90 -11.18
CA ILE A 285 -1.99 -15.90 -10.74
C ILE A 285 -2.59 -15.16 -11.96
N LYS A 286 -1.77 -14.77 -12.94
CA LYS A 286 -2.23 -14.18 -14.20
C LYS A 286 -3.15 -15.13 -14.96
N ARG A 287 -2.77 -16.40 -15.09
CA ARG A 287 -3.59 -17.41 -15.78
C ARG A 287 -4.96 -17.58 -15.14
N ARG A 288 -5.06 -17.53 -13.81
CA ARG A 288 -6.32 -17.74 -13.06
C ARG A 288 -7.23 -16.52 -13.01
N TYR A 289 -6.66 -15.32 -12.97
CA TYR A 289 -7.40 -14.10 -12.63
C TYR A 289 -7.18 -12.93 -13.59
N GLY A 290 -6.34 -13.07 -14.61
CA GLY A 290 -5.95 -11.96 -15.49
C GLY A 290 -7.08 -11.40 -16.37
N ASP A 291 -8.20 -12.10 -16.47
CA ASP A 291 -9.44 -11.63 -17.08
C ASP A 291 -10.20 -10.63 -16.17
N ARG A 292 -9.97 -10.70 -14.85
CA ARG A 292 -10.68 -9.90 -13.83
C ARG A 292 -9.80 -8.94 -13.05
N LEU A 293 -8.49 -9.23 -12.92
CA LEU A 293 -7.53 -8.41 -12.18
C LEU A 293 -6.40 -7.92 -13.07
N ALA A 294 -5.94 -6.69 -12.81
CA ALA A 294 -4.61 -6.24 -13.16
C ALA A 294 -3.63 -6.55 -12.02
N PHE A 295 -2.33 -6.50 -12.34
CA PHE A 295 -1.25 -6.86 -11.42
C PHE A 295 -0.27 -5.69 -11.29
N TRP A 296 0.12 -5.39 -10.07
CA TRP A 296 1.12 -4.41 -9.76
C TRP A 296 2.21 -5.04 -8.90
N GLY A 297 3.46 -5.07 -9.39
CA GLY A 297 4.56 -5.74 -8.72
C GLY A 297 5.25 -6.76 -9.64
N THR A 298 5.53 -7.96 -9.13
CA THR A 298 6.09 -9.14 -9.79
C THR A 298 7.61 -9.28 -9.79
N ILE A 299 8.38 -8.26 -9.46
CA ILE A 299 9.87 -8.36 -9.41
C ILE A 299 10.31 -8.54 -7.95
N GLY A 300 10.89 -9.71 -7.67
CA GLY A 300 11.24 -10.11 -6.31
C GLY A 300 12.30 -9.25 -5.65
N ILE A 301 12.05 -8.89 -4.38
CA ILE A 301 12.95 -8.05 -3.58
C ILE A 301 13.73 -8.81 -2.51
N GLN A 302 13.43 -10.08 -2.27
CA GLN A 302 14.13 -10.86 -1.25
C GLN A 302 15.43 -11.47 -1.78
N ARG A 303 15.52 -11.73 -3.09
CA ARG A 303 16.68 -12.38 -3.71
C ARG A 303 17.15 -11.67 -4.96
N LEU A 304 16.27 -11.44 -5.93
CA LEU A 304 16.67 -10.94 -7.24
C LEU A 304 17.24 -9.52 -7.17
N MET A 305 16.46 -8.58 -6.65
CA MET A 305 16.90 -7.17 -6.62
C MET A 305 18.16 -6.94 -5.78
N PRO A 306 18.30 -7.50 -4.55
CA PRO A 306 19.49 -7.25 -3.74
C PRO A 306 20.71 -8.10 -4.13
N PHE A 307 20.53 -9.33 -4.60
CA PHE A 307 21.62 -10.31 -4.74
C PHE A 307 21.80 -10.86 -6.15
N GLY A 308 20.85 -10.59 -7.06
CA GLY A 308 20.98 -10.97 -8.47
C GLY A 308 21.97 -10.06 -9.22
N THR A 309 22.40 -10.53 -10.38
CA THR A 309 23.17 -9.72 -11.32
C THR A 309 22.24 -8.81 -12.15
N PRO A 310 22.74 -7.70 -12.71
CA PRO A 310 21.96 -6.87 -13.63
C PRO A 310 21.36 -7.64 -14.81
N GLN A 311 22.05 -8.70 -15.29
CA GLN A 311 21.54 -9.54 -16.38
C GLN A 311 20.37 -10.43 -15.94
N GLU A 312 20.40 -10.97 -14.72
CA GLU A 312 19.29 -11.73 -14.16
C GLU A 312 18.06 -10.83 -13.95
N VAL A 313 18.26 -9.60 -13.48
CA VAL A 313 17.18 -8.60 -13.37
C VAL A 313 16.54 -8.32 -14.73
N ARG A 314 17.36 -8.05 -15.79
CA ARG A 314 16.85 -7.84 -17.16
C ARG A 314 16.07 -9.05 -17.70
N THR A 315 16.59 -10.23 -17.45
CA THR A 315 15.95 -11.49 -17.89
C THR A 315 14.60 -11.68 -17.22
N GLU A 316 14.50 -11.44 -15.91
CA GLU A 316 13.25 -11.58 -15.18
C GLU A 316 12.23 -10.49 -15.56
N VAL A 317 12.65 -9.25 -15.71
CA VAL A 317 11.78 -8.15 -16.21
C VAL A 317 11.19 -8.54 -17.57
N LYS A 318 12.03 -9.02 -18.50
CA LYS A 318 11.55 -9.48 -19.82
C LYS A 318 10.56 -10.62 -19.68
N ARG A 319 10.87 -11.62 -18.83
CA ARG A 319 9.96 -12.76 -18.58
C ARG A 319 8.60 -12.32 -18.06
N MET A 320 8.57 -11.38 -17.11
CA MET A 320 7.31 -10.85 -16.56
C MET A 320 6.51 -10.07 -17.60
N ILE A 321 7.18 -9.28 -18.45
CA ILE A 321 6.54 -8.57 -19.55
C ILE A 321 5.94 -9.55 -20.55
N ASP A 322 6.70 -10.58 -20.97
CA ASP A 322 6.27 -11.56 -21.96
C ASP A 322 5.12 -12.47 -21.46
N THR A 323 5.00 -12.66 -20.14
CA THR A 323 4.03 -13.60 -19.56
C THR A 323 2.88 -12.87 -18.85
N VAL A 324 3.17 -12.17 -17.75
CA VAL A 324 2.15 -11.48 -16.96
C VAL A 324 1.65 -10.22 -17.70
N GLY A 325 2.52 -9.59 -18.49
CA GLY A 325 2.20 -8.44 -19.34
C GLY A 325 1.40 -8.79 -20.60
N GLU A 326 1.40 -10.05 -21.04
CA GLU A 326 0.68 -10.46 -22.24
C GLU A 326 -0.80 -10.07 -22.16
N GLY A 327 -1.29 -9.41 -23.22
CA GLY A 327 -2.67 -8.90 -23.27
C GLY A 327 -2.95 -7.71 -22.37
N GLY A 328 -1.95 -7.10 -21.74
CA GLY A 328 -2.09 -5.97 -20.81
C GLY A 328 -2.29 -6.38 -19.36
N GLY A 329 -2.57 -5.40 -18.49
CA GLY A 329 -2.88 -5.65 -17.08
C GLY A 329 -1.66 -5.72 -16.15
N LEU A 330 -0.43 -5.38 -16.60
CA LEU A 330 0.76 -5.35 -15.77
C LEU A 330 1.30 -3.93 -15.58
N LEU A 331 1.28 -3.44 -14.36
CA LEU A 331 2.10 -2.34 -13.85
C LEU A 331 3.34 -2.97 -13.20
N ILE A 332 4.45 -3.00 -13.92
CA ILE A 332 5.64 -3.71 -13.44
C ILE A 332 6.39 -2.90 -12.37
N SER A 333 6.75 -3.56 -11.28
CA SER A 333 7.57 -2.96 -10.22
C SER A 333 8.27 -4.03 -9.38
N PRO A 334 9.30 -3.66 -8.62
CA PRO A 334 9.67 -4.42 -7.43
C PRO A 334 8.47 -4.56 -6.48
N THR A 335 8.38 -5.71 -5.80
CA THR A 335 7.20 -6.07 -4.99
C THR A 335 7.00 -5.19 -3.76
N HIS A 336 8.06 -4.58 -3.26
CA HIS A 336 7.99 -3.63 -2.15
C HIS A 336 9.00 -2.48 -2.36
N ARG A 337 9.09 -1.56 -1.39
CA ARG A 337 10.12 -0.51 -1.38
C ARG A 337 11.52 -1.14 -1.37
N LEU A 338 12.37 -0.70 -2.28
CA LEU A 338 13.76 -1.14 -2.32
C LEU A 338 14.52 -0.61 -1.10
N GLN A 339 15.37 -1.48 -0.54
CA GLN A 339 16.15 -1.23 0.66
C GLN A 339 17.62 -0.90 0.28
N PRO A 340 18.44 -0.38 1.21
CA PRO A 340 19.81 0.07 0.94
C PRO A 340 20.79 -0.99 0.43
N GLU A 341 20.47 -2.27 0.60
CA GLU A 341 21.28 -3.39 0.08
C GLU A 341 21.13 -3.61 -1.43
N VAL A 342 20.13 -2.99 -2.07
CA VAL A 342 19.91 -3.14 -3.52
C VAL A 342 20.95 -2.31 -4.28
N PRO A 343 21.80 -2.94 -5.13
CA PRO A 343 22.79 -2.24 -5.92
C PRO A 343 22.15 -1.29 -6.94
N TRP A 344 22.79 -0.13 -7.15
CA TRP A 344 22.36 0.85 -8.16
C TRP A 344 22.25 0.24 -9.56
N GLU A 345 23.17 -0.65 -9.91
CA GLU A 345 23.19 -1.36 -11.18
C GLU A 345 21.95 -2.21 -11.42
N ASN A 346 21.40 -2.81 -10.37
CA ASN A 346 20.16 -3.61 -10.44
C ASN A 346 18.94 -2.69 -10.59
N ILE A 347 18.91 -1.54 -9.91
CA ILE A 347 17.86 -0.53 -10.08
C ILE A 347 17.86 -0.03 -11.53
N ARG A 348 19.04 0.31 -12.08
CA ARG A 348 19.20 0.71 -13.47
C ARG A 348 18.77 -0.40 -14.43
N ALA A 349 19.22 -1.64 -14.17
CA ALA A 349 18.88 -2.79 -15.02
C ALA A 349 17.37 -3.04 -15.10
N PHE A 350 16.65 -2.84 -13.98
CA PHE A 350 15.19 -2.92 -13.96
C PHE A 350 14.56 -1.85 -14.86
N VAL A 351 14.92 -0.58 -14.69
CA VAL A 351 14.34 0.53 -15.46
C VAL A 351 14.66 0.39 -16.95
N ASP A 352 15.95 0.18 -17.29
CA ASP A 352 16.39 0.02 -18.67
C ASP A 352 15.72 -1.18 -19.38
N ALA A 353 15.50 -2.28 -18.66
CA ALA A 353 14.83 -3.45 -19.22
C ALA A 353 13.34 -3.18 -19.51
N VAL A 354 12.64 -2.46 -18.63
CA VAL A 354 11.25 -2.06 -18.91
C VAL A 354 11.17 -1.14 -20.12
N GLU A 355 12.11 -0.22 -20.27
CA GLU A 355 12.17 0.66 -21.44
C GLU A 355 12.48 -0.09 -22.72
N GLN A 356 13.37 -1.08 -22.65
CA GLN A 356 13.80 -1.88 -23.79
C GLN A 356 12.73 -2.88 -24.26
N TYR A 357 12.06 -3.55 -23.33
CA TYR A 357 11.17 -4.70 -23.62
C TYR A 357 9.68 -4.37 -23.43
N GLY A 358 9.35 -3.22 -22.83
CA GLY A 358 7.99 -2.93 -22.42
C GLY A 358 7.03 -2.49 -23.52
N ALA A 359 7.53 -2.20 -24.75
CA ALA A 359 6.67 -1.81 -25.85
C ALA A 359 5.77 -2.99 -26.30
N TYR A 360 4.49 -2.77 -26.35
CA TYR A 360 3.59 -3.70 -27.03
C TYR A 360 3.74 -3.46 -28.54
N GLY A 361 4.05 -4.51 -29.29
CA GLY A 361 4.27 -4.41 -30.72
C GLY A 361 3.07 -3.78 -31.44
N GLY A 362 3.33 -2.77 -32.28
CA GLY A 362 2.39 -2.24 -33.22
C GLY A 362 2.17 -3.20 -34.38
#